data_29cb213f6ac050d3598f8dbb776f9fd3
#
_entry.id   29cb213f6ac050d3598f8dbb776f9fd3
#
_cell.length_a   1.000
_cell.length_b   1.000
_cell.length_c   1.000
_cell.angle_alpha   90.00
_cell.angle_beta   90.00
_cell.angle_gamma   90.00
#
_symmetry.space_group_name_H-M   'P 1'
#
loop_
_entity.id
_entity.type
_entity.pdbx_description
1 polymer ?
#
loop_
_entity_poly.entity_id
_entity_poly.type
_entity_poly.pdbx_seq_one_letter_code
_entity_poly.pdbx_strand_id
1 'polypeptide(L)'
;TIVNGVFENMTGTLKSLNGTEFEGYEIHMGKSEFSVPYMTKLSNGKQDGISQGDVYGSYVHGIFDKCADKIVKCLCDKKGIDSTKIKSIDMAELKEREYDRLADMVRESLDMDLIYKIINKEV
;
A
#
# COMPACT_ATOMS: atom_id res chain seq x y z
N THR A 1 -3.80 8.56 -10.17
CA THR A 1 -4.91 7.66 -10.55
C THR A 1 -4.87 6.41 -9.69
N ILE A 2 -6.02 6.04 -9.11
CA ILE A 2 -6.15 4.76 -8.40
C ILE A 2 -6.09 3.65 -9.44
N VAL A 3 -5.32 2.62 -9.18
CA VAL A 3 -5.15 1.45 -10.01
C VAL A 3 -5.34 0.17 -9.20
N ASN A 4 -5.98 -0.81 -9.82
CA ASN A 4 -6.07 -2.17 -9.31
C ASN A 4 -5.34 -3.10 -10.27
N GLY A 5 -4.82 -4.19 -9.76
CA GLY A 5 -4.12 -5.16 -10.59
C GLY A 5 -3.90 -6.49 -9.89
N VAL A 6 -3.16 -7.35 -10.57
CA VAL A 6 -2.77 -8.66 -10.08
C VAL A 6 -1.27 -8.88 -10.35
N PHE A 7 -0.59 -9.52 -9.41
CA PHE A 7 0.78 -9.97 -9.62
C PHE A 7 0.79 -11.20 -10.53
N GLU A 8 1.57 -11.15 -11.61
CA GLU A 8 1.63 -12.23 -12.60
C GLU A 8 3.01 -12.91 -12.71
N ASN A 9 4.09 -12.13 -12.63
CA ASN A 9 5.44 -12.63 -12.85
C ASN A 9 6.40 -12.27 -11.71
N MET A 10 5.92 -12.44 -10.48
CA MET A 10 6.78 -12.32 -9.30
C MET A 10 7.79 -13.46 -9.25
N THR A 11 9.01 -13.14 -8.87
CA THR A 11 10.13 -14.09 -8.76
C THR A 11 10.71 -14.11 -7.33
N GLY A 12 11.74 -14.88 -7.11
CA GLY A 12 12.47 -14.92 -5.84
C GLY A 12 11.60 -15.20 -4.63
N THR A 13 11.88 -14.52 -3.56
CA THR A 13 11.21 -14.70 -2.26
C THR A 13 9.71 -14.41 -2.32
N LEU A 14 9.28 -13.47 -3.18
CA LEU A 14 7.88 -13.06 -3.27
C LEU A 14 7.09 -13.78 -4.37
N LYS A 15 7.61 -14.87 -4.94
CA LYS A 15 6.96 -15.64 -6.00
C LYS A 15 5.54 -16.11 -5.64
N SER A 16 5.27 -16.36 -4.38
CA SER A 16 3.94 -16.78 -3.91
C SER A 16 2.88 -15.68 -3.97
N LEU A 17 3.25 -14.43 -4.27
CA LEU A 17 2.29 -13.35 -4.51
C LEU A 17 1.61 -13.45 -5.88
N ASN A 18 2.11 -14.27 -6.81
CA ASN A 18 1.44 -14.46 -8.10
C ASN A 18 -0.03 -14.86 -7.92
N GLY A 19 -0.92 -14.19 -8.65
CA GLY A 19 -2.36 -14.31 -8.50
C GLY A 19 -2.99 -13.49 -7.36
N THR A 20 -2.18 -12.79 -6.56
CA THR A 20 -2.71 -11.89 -5.53
C THR A 20 -3.09 -10.55 -6.15
N GLU A 21 -4.28 -10.07 -5.81
CA GLU A 21 -4.76 -8.75 -6.18
C GLU A 21 -4.15 -7.67 -5.29
N PHE A 22 -3.98 -6.48 -5.86
CA PHE A 22 -3.54 -5.29 -5.16
C PHE A 22 -4.33 -4.06 -5.61
N GLU A 23 -4.27 -3.03 -4.80
CA GLU A 23 -4.72 -1.68 -5.11
C GLU A 23 -3.60 -0.71 -4.75
N GLY A 24 -3.48 0.35 -5.52
CA GLY A 24 -2.51 1.39 -5.27
C GLY A 24 -2.83 2.61 -6.11
N TYR A 25 -1.89 3.50 -6.25
CA TYR A 25 -2.05 4.65 -7.15
C TYR A 25 -0.78 4.92 -7.95
N GLU A 26 -0.98 5.40 -9.17
CA GLU A 26 0.06 5.67 -10.13
C GLU A 26 0.24 7.19 -10.29
N ILE A 27 1.45 7.68 -9.96
CA ILE A 27 1.90 9.05 -10.21
C ILE A 27 3.33 8.98 -10.72
N HIS A 28 3.52 9.03 -12.03
CA HIS A 28 4.84 9.11 -12.63
C HIS A 28 4.77 9.80 -14.00
N MET A 29 5.91 10.37 -14.42
CA MET A 29 6.09 10.96 -15.75
C MET A 29 7.07 10.12 -16.60
N GLY A 30 7.85 9.25 -15.97
CA GLY A 30 8.78 8.36 -16.64
C GLY A 30 8.07 7.19 -17.31
N LYS A 31 8.74 6.60 -18.29
CA LYS A 31 8.34 5.37 -18.96
C LYS A 31 9.52 4.42 -18.93
N SER A 32 9.31 3.20 -18.47
CA SER A 32 10.33 2.17 -18.44
C SER A 32 9.93 0.99 -19.31
N GLU A 33 10.88 0.45 -20.04
CA GLU A 33 10.73 -0.75 -20.83
C GLU A 33 11.69 -1.81 -20.31
N PHE A 34 11.23 -3.04 -20.21
CA PHE A 34 12.00 -4.15 -19.68
C PHE A 34 12.12 -5.27 -20.70
N SER A 35 13.24 -5.98 -20.68
CA SER A 35 13.48 -7.20 -21.49
C SER A 35 12.94 -8.48 -20.82
N VAL A 36 12.36 -8.35 -19.63
CA VAL A 36 11.73 -9.44 -18.87
C VAL A 36 10.22 -9.21 -18.76
N PRO A 37 9.42 -10.25 -18.49
CA PRO A 37 7.99 -10.07 -18.28
C PRO A 37 7.69 -9.05 -17.18
N TYR A 38 6.66 -8.23 -17.41
CA TYR A 38 6.21 -7.28 -16.39
C TYR A 38 5.67 -8.00 -15.17
N MET A 39 5.95 -7.42 -14.00
CA MET A 39 5.61 -7.97 -12.69
C MET A 39 4.09 -8.06 -12.47
N THR A 40 3.34 -7.11 -13.02
CA THR A 40 1.91 -6.97 -12.76
C THR A 40 1.11 -6.70 -14.03
N LYS A 41 -0.18 -7.06 -13.97
CA LYS A 41 -1.19 -6.65 -14.93
C LYS A 41 -2.23 -5.80 -14.23
N LEU A 42 -2.44 -4.60 -14.74
CA LEU A 42 -3.42 -3.65 -14.22
C LEU A 42 -4.80 -3.89 -14.82
N SER A 43 -5.85 -3.53 -14.10
CA SER A 43 -7.25 -3.71 -14.54
C SER A 43 -7.60 -2.94 -15.82
N ASN A 44 -6.85 -1.88 -16.13
CA ASN A 44 -6.97 -1.10 -17.37
C ASN A 44 -6.24 -1.73 -18.58
N GLY A 45 -5.70 -2.95 -18.44
CA GLY A 45 -4.95 -3.66 -19.47
C GLY A 45 -3.48 -3.29 -19.60
N LYS A 46 -3.00 -2.28 -18.88
CA LYS A 46 -1.59 -1.94 -18.83
C LYS A 46 -0.80 -2.95 -18.00
N GLN A 47 0.50 -2.95 -18.19
CA GLN A 47 1.45 -3.74 -17.42
C GLN A 47 2.42 -2.81 -16.69
N ASP A 48 2.86 -3.19 -15.49
CA ASP A 48 3.78 -2.40 -14.69
C ASP A 48 4.77 -3.30 -13.94
N GLY A 49 5.91 -2.69 -13.66
CA GLY A 49 6.90 -3.21 -12.76
C GLY A 49 7.75 -4.35 -13.29
N ILE A 50 8.79 -4.62 -12.55
CA ILE A 50 9.79 -5.67 -12.82
C ILE A 50 10.01 -6.52 -11.58
N SER A 51 10.21 -7.82 -11.79
CA SER A 51 10.65 -8.77 -10.77
C SER A 51 11.75 -9.65 -11.33
N GLN A 52 12.95 -9.56 -10.74
CA GLN A 52 14.09 -10.38 -11.13
C GLN A 52 14.88 -10.85 -9.90
N GLY A 53 14.84 -12.14 -9.60
CA GLY A 53 15.33 -12.64 -8.32
C GLY A 53 14.56 -12.01 -7.17
N ASP A 54 15.27 -11.38 -6.24
CA ASP A 54 14.69 -10.64 -5.11
C ASP A 54 14.71 -9.11 -5.30
N VAL A 55 14.80 -8.66 -6.54
CA VAL A 55 14.71 -7.23 -6.91
C VAL A 55 13.33 -6.97 -7.50
N TYR A 56 12.66 -5.98 -6.97
CA TYR A 56 11.30 -5.61 -7.37
C TYR A 56 11.21 -4.10 -7.57
N GLY A 57 10.53 -3.67 -8.62
CA GLY A 57 10.31 -2.26 -8.91
C GLY A 57 8.95 -2.03 -9.57
N SER A 58 8.26 -0.97 -9.19
CA SER A 58 6.94 -0.60 -9.71
C SER A 58 6.75 0.91 -9.64
N TYR A 59 5.93 1.44 -10.54
CA TYR A 59 5.43 2.81 -10.45
C TYR A 59 4.14 2.92 -9.61
N VAL A 60 3.56 1.80 -9.22
CA VAL A 60 2.36 1.78 -8.38
C VAL A 60 2.75 1.96 -6.92
N HIS A 61 2.37 3.08 -6.33
CA HIS A 61 2.54 3.36 -4.92
C HIS A 61 1.52 2.56 -4.10
N GLY A 62 1.94 2.05 -2.94
CA GLY A 62 1.09 1.25 -2.06
C GLY A 62 0.79 -0.17 -2.57
N ILE A 63 1.49 -0.61 -3.62
CA ILE A 63 1.26 -1.92 -4.28
C ILE A 63 1.29 -3.11 -3.31
N PHE A 64 1.99 -3.00 -2.19
CA PHE A 64 2.13 -4.05 -1.19
C PHE A 64 1.23 -3.89 0.04
N ASP A 65 0.50 -2.78 0.17
CA ASP A 65 -0.25 -2.45 1.38
C ASP A 65 -1.28 -3.54 1.74
N LYS A 66 -2.03 -4.04 0.75
CA LYS A 66 -3.05 -5.08 0.96
C LYS A 66 -2.48 -6.51 1.10
N CYS A 67 -1.20 -6.71 0.85
CA CYS A 67 -0.57 -8.03 0.92
C CYS A 67 0.66 -8.07 1.85
N ALA A 68 0.79 -7.08 2.72
CA ALA A 68 1.91 -6.97 3.66
C ALA A 68 2.11 -8.24 4.51
N ASP A 69 1.02 -8.87 4.96
CA ASP A 69 1.06 -10.14 5.70
C ASP A 69 1.75 -11.25 4.93
N LYS A 70 1.41 -11.39 3.64
CA LYS A 70 1.99 -12.40 2.77
C LYS A 70 3.49 -12.14 2.57
N ILE A 71 3.87 -10.86 2.43
CA ILE A 71 5.27 -10.46 2.27
C ILE A 71 6.06 -10.78 3.53
N VAL A 72 5.55 -10.37 4.70
CA VAL A 72 6.17 -10.68 5.99
C VAL A 72 6.36 -12.18 6.16
N LYS A 73 5.33 -12.97 5.83
CA LYS A 73 5.43 -14.44 5.86
C LYS A 73 6.53 -14.96 4.95
N CYS A 74 6.59 -14.52 3.69
CA CYS A 74 7.63 -14.93 2.74
C CYS A 74 9.05 -14.61 3.27
N LEU A 75 9.22 -13.43 3.86
CA LEU A 75 10.51 -13.01 4.42
C LEU A 75 10.88 -13.82 5.66
N CYS A 76 9.91 -14.13 6.53
CA CYS A 76 10.10 -14.98 7.70
C CYS A 76 10.50 -16.40 7.28
N ASP A 77 9.76 -16.98 6.34
CA ASP A 77 10.04 -18.33 5.81
C ASP A 77 11.46 -18.41 5.24
N LYS A 78 11.87 -17.39 4.48
CA LYS A 78 13.24 -17.29 3.95
C LYS A 78 14.31 -17.21 5.05
N LYS A 79 13.99 -16.57 6.17
CA LYS A 79 14.91 -16.38 7.29
C LYS A 79 14.81 -17.48 8.36
N GLY A 80 13.89 -18.43 8.23
CA GLY A 80 13.62 -19.44 9.25
C GLY A 80 13.04 -18.86 10.54
N ILE A 81 12.29 -17.75 10.43
CA ILE A 81 11.65 -17.07 11.57
C ILE A 81 10.18 -17.47 11.62
N ASP A 82 9.69 -17.74 12.82
CA ASP A 82 8.27 -18.02 13.04
C ASP A 82 7.40 -16.78 12.82
N SER A 83 6.72 -16.74 11.69
CA SER A 83 5.87 -15.61 11.29
C SER A 83 4.64 -15.41 12.17
N THR A 84 4.23 -16.42 12.96
CA THR A 84 3.06 -16.30 13.86
C THR A 84 3.28 -15.31 15.00
N LYS A 85 4.53 -15.00 15.30
CA LYS A 85 4.93 -14.01 16.32
C LYS A 85 5.01 -12.58 15.82
N ILE A 86 4.89 -12.38 14.52
CA ILE A 86 4.99 -11.08 13.87
C ILE A 86 3.61 -10.68 13.39
N LYS A 87 3.08 -9.57 13.93
CA LYS A 87 1.87 -8.95 13.38
C LYS A 87 2.29 -7.93 12.33
N SER A 88 1.77 -8.07 11.14
CA SER A 88 1.81 -6.98 10.17
C SER A 88 0.87 -5.87 10.61
N ILE A 89 1.18 -4.66 10.19
CA ILE A 89 0.32 -3.50 10.45
C ILE A 89 -0.65 -3.41 9.28
N ASP A 90 -1.94 -3.45 9.56
CA ASP A 90 -2.95 -3.02 8.61
C ASP A 90 -2.85 -1.50 8.44
N MET A 91 -2.44 -1.06 7.26
CA MET A 91 -2.23 0.35 6.96
C MET A 91 -3.53 1.15 6.99
N ALA A 92 -4.68 0.54 6.69
CA ALA A 92 -5.98 1.20 6.78
C ALA A 92 -6.34 1.44 8.25
N GLU A 93 -6.22 0.42 9.09
CA GLU A 93 -6.46 0.52 10.54
C GLU A 93 -5.50 1.53 11.19
N LEU A 94 -4.23 1.53 10.79
CA LEU A 94 -3.25 2.50 11.28
C LEU A 94 -3.67 3.93 10.93
N LYS A 95 -4.08 4.19 9.69
CA LYS A 95 -4.51 5.52 9.23
C LYS A 95 -5.74 6.00 10.01
N GLU A 96 -6.76 5.17 10.17
CA GLU A 96 -7.96 5.54 10.93
C GLU A 96 -7.60 5.92 12.38
N ARG A 97 -6.78 5.12 13.03
CA ARG A 97 -6.31 5.44 14.39
C ARG A 97 -5.54 6.75 14.47
N GLU A 98 -4.68 7.05 13.51
CA GLU A 98 -3.93 8.30 13.48
C GLU A 98 -4.82 9.50 13.12
N TYR A 99 -5.87 9.32 12.32
CA TYR A 99 -6.88 10.35 12.08
C TYR A 99 -7.69 10.67 13.33
N ASP A 100 -8.13 9.67 14.08
CA ASP A 100 -8.82 9.86 15.35
C ASP A 100 -7.94 10.62 16.33
N ARG A 101 -6.69 10.22 16.47
CA ARG A 101 -5.71 10.92 17.31
C ARG A 101 -5.51 12.38 16.91
N LEU A 102 -5.40 12.65 15.61
CA LEU A 102 -5.29 14.02 15.10
C LEU A 102 -6.55 14.83 15.39
N ALA A 103 -7.73 14.23 15.19
CA ALA A 103 -9.00 14.88 15.49
C ALA A 103 -9.11 15.28 16.98
N ASP A 104 -8.69 14.39 17.86
CA ASP A 104 -8.68 14.66 19.30
C ASP A 104 -7.71 15.80 19.66
N MET A 105 -6.50 15.78 19.11
CA MET A 105 -5.53 16.88 19.29
C MET A 105 -6.08 18.23 18.81
N VAL A 106 -6.78 18.25 17.68
CA VAL A 106 -7.41 19.47 17.15
C VAL A 106 -8.51 19.96 18.09
N ARG A 107 -9.39 19.06 18.56
CA ARG A 107 -10.46 19.40 19.50
C ARG A 107 -9.94 19.95 20.84
N GLU A 108 -8.84 19.40 21.33
CA GLU A 108 -8.21 19.86 22.57
C GLU A 108 -7.49 21.20 22.42
N SER A 109 -7.02 21.52 21.21
CA SER A 109 -6.18 22.68 20.93
C SER A 109 -6.96 23.91 20.46
N LEU A 110 -8.18 23.75 19.99
CA LEU A 110 -8.99 24.81 19.39
C LEU A 110 -10.31 25.00 20.14
N ASP A 111 -10.80 26.25 20.15
CA ASP A 111 -12.15 26.55 20.59
C ASP A 111 -13.17 26.09 19.54
N MET A 112 -13.57 24.83 19.66
CA MET A 112 -14.48 24.22 18.70
C MET A 112 -15.86 24.88 18.70
N ASP A 113 -16.33 25.38 19.84
CA ASP A 113 -17.62 26.07 19.95
C ASP A 113 -17.61 27.37 19.16
N LEU A 114 -16.52 28.14 19.26
CA LEU A 114 -16.36 29.35 18.46
C LEU A 114 -16.28 29.02 16.96
N ILE A 115 -15.56 27.99 16.59
CA ILE A 115 -15.46 27.54 15.18
C ILE A 115 -16.84 27.22 14.63
N TYR A 116 -17.64 26.42 15.35
CA TYR A 116 -19.01 26.07 14.90
C TYR A 116 -19.91 27.30 14.80
N LYS A 117 -19.83 28.26 15.73
CA LYS A 117 -20.57 29.52 15.64
C LYS A 117 -20.20 30.31 14.37
N ILE A 118 -18.90 30.39 14.04
CA ILE A 118 -18.44 31.06 12.83
C ILE A 118 -18.99 30.37 11.59
N ILE A 119 -18.90 29.04 11.51
CA ILE A 119 -19.40 28.25 10.38
C ILE A 119 -20.91 28.46 10.19
N ASN A 120 -21.66 28.48 11.29
CA ASN A 120 -23.11 28.67 11.31
C ASN A 120 -23.55 30.14 11.12
N LYS A 121 -22.60 31.07 11.05
CA LYS A 121 -22.89 32.54 10.98
C LYS A 121 -23.66 33.05 12.21
N GLU A 122 -23.33 32.53 13.37
CA GLU A 122 -23.93 32.91 14.66
C GLU A 122 -23.07 33.95 15.42
N VAL A 123 -22.06 34.51 14.78
CA VAL A 123 -21.16 35.56 15.27
C VAL A 123 -21.23 36.77 14.34
#